data_85c1b1a3ba0519f995f2cddc6dfd7c72
#
_entry.id   85c1b1a3ba0519f995f2cddc6dfd7c72
#
_cell.length_a   1.000
_cell.length_b   1.000
_cell.length_c   1.000
_cell.angle_alpha   90.00
_cell.angle_beta   90.00
_cell.angle_gamma   90.00
#
_symmetry.space_group_name_H-M   'P 1'
#
loop_
_entity.id
_entity.type
_entity.pdbx_description
1 polymer ?
#
loop_
_entity_poly.entity_id
_entity_poly.type
_entity_poly.pdbx_seq_one_letter_code
_entity_poly.pdbx_strand_id
1 'polypeptide(L)'
;LQRAQSYVKVLSTDEKIGLLFASDWRMGLDQEDKSKLDESGVLDEGELVNAKTIFGIQNLPSTSVAIKEWFARHLIFRKNPSPNDLVDWVNQLNAKAEECEHFVPVEIISNSRNENGETIFGMNDATGVFATWPGTLGIAAIARGEGLGVIEEFGNTIRKEWDATGIKKGYMYMADVLTDPRWQRSYGTFGEDPKLIKDIFEKLVPLVQGSDKGVSA
;
A
#
# COMPACT_ATOMS: atom_id res chain seq x y z
N LEU A 1 -12.82 17.85 9.24
CA LEU A 1 -11.85 18.04 10.32
C LEU A 1 -12.50 17.95 11.69
N GLN A 2 -13.56 18.73 11.97
CA GLN A 2 -14.26 18.73 13.27
C GLN A 2 -14.79 17.33 13.68
N ARG A 3 -15.36 16.57 12.71
CA ARG A 3 -15.87 15.22 12.96
C ARG A 3 -14.75 14.26 13.36
N ALA A 4 -13.60 14.32 12.67
CA ALA A 4 -12.44 13.50 13.01
C ALA A 4 -11.88 13.88 14.39
N GLN A 5 -11.78 15.17 14.70
CA GLN A 5 -11.33 15.64 16.01
C GLN A 5 -12.25 15.18 17.15
N SER A 6 -13.56 15.16 16.92
CA SER A 6 -14.52 14.66 17.92
C SER A 6 -14.37 13.15 18.11
N TYR A 7 -14.14 12.41 17.03
CA TYR A 7 -13.97 10.96 17.10
C TYR A 7 -12.68 10.55 17.84
N VAL A 8 -11.56 11.21 17.54
CA VAL A 8 -10.29 10.95 18.24
C VAL A 8 -10.37 11.15 19.76
N LYS A 9 -11.29 12.00 20.23
CA LYS A 9 -11.43 12.23 21.69
C LYS A 9 -11.98 11.03 22.44
N VAL A 10 -12.78 10.19 21.80
CA VAL A 10 -13.38 9.00 22.46
C VAL A 10 -12.43 7.80 22.45
N LEU A 11 -11.45 7.77 21.55
CA LEU A 11 -10.46 6.70 21.50
C LEU A 11 -9.61 6.67 22.77
N SER A 12 -9.28 5.46 23.24
CA SER A 12 -8.31 5.23 24.30
C SER A 12 -6.89 5.65 23.87
N THR A 13 -5.97 5.67 24.81
CA THR A 13 -4.56 5.95 24.49
C THR A 13 -3.96 4.86 23.62
N ASP A 14 -4.26 3.59 23.91
CA ASP A 14 -3.74 2.44 23.16
C ASP A 14 -4.28 2.42 21.74
N GLU A 15 -5.58 2.70 21.53
CA GLU A 15 -6.16 2.86 20.20
C GLU A 15 -5.50 3.98 19.39
N LYS A 16 -5.22 5.12 20.04
CA LYS A 16 -4.49 6.22 19.39
C LYS A 16 -3.07 5.82 19.01
N ILE A 17 -2.39 5.06 19.86
CA ILE A 17 -1.05 4.54 19.58
C ILE A 17 -1.12 3.60 18.37
N GLY A 18 -2.08 2.68 18.33
CA GLY A 18 -2.27 1.76 17.20
C GLY A 18 -2.43 2.45 15.85
N LEU A 19 -3.06 3.64 15.83
CA LEU A 19 -3.21 4.46 14.62
C LEU A 19 -1.91 5.11 14.12
N LEU A 20 -0.86 5.17 14.94
CA LEU A 20 0.41 5.80 14.55
C LEU A 20 1.35 4.87 13.82
N PHE A 21 1.09 3.57 13.82
CA PHE A 21 1.96 2.58 13.23
C PHE A 21 1.41 2.03 11.93
N ALA A 22 2.28 1.93 10.93
CA ALA A 22 2.05 1.16 9.71
C ALA A 22 2.93 -0.09 9.76
N SER A 23 2.31 -1.24 9.87
CA SER A 23 3.02 -2.52 10.00
C SER A 23 3.04 -3.27 8.68
N ASP A 24 4.16 -3.95 8.42
CA ASP A 24 4.33 -4.80 7.24
C ASP A 24 3.58 -6.13 7.47
N TRP A 25 2.35 -6.19 6.99
CA TRP A 25 1.53 -7.39 7.07
C TRP A 25 1.53 -8.11 5.74
N ARG A 26 1.86 -9.38 5.78
CA ARG A 26 1.81 -10.22 4.60
C ARG A 26 0.42 -10.83 4.49
N MET A 27 -0.29 -10.49 3.45
CA MET A 27 -1.47 -11.21 3.07
C MET A 27 -1.12 -12.66 2.80
N GLY A 28 -1.64 -13.54 3.61
CA GLY A 28 -1.31 -14.95 3.54
C GLY A 28 0.16 -15.23 3.84
N LEU A 29 0.38 -16.26 4.59
CA LEU A 29 1.68 -16.86 4.77
C LEU A 29 2.14 -17.52 3.47
N ASP A 30 3.43 -17.79 3.33
CA ASP A 30 3.92 -18.64 2.26
C ASP A 30 3.11 -19.95 2.21
N GLN A 31 3.09 -20.63 1.08
CA GLN A 31 2.21 -21.80 0.88
C GLN A 31 2.30 -22.87 1.96
N GLU A 32 3.45 -22.94 2.65
CA GLU A 32 3.69 -23.85 3.77
C GLU A 32 2.85 -23.52 5.02
N ASP A 33 2.39 -22.30 5.15
CA ASP A 33 1.67 -21.82 6.32
C ASP A 33 0.15 -21.65 6.09
N LYS A 34 -0.35 -22.06 4.93
CA LYS A 34 -1.79 -21.98 4.61
C LYS A 34 -2.67 -22.78 5.57
N SER A 35 -2.10 -23.80 6.24
CA SER A 35 -2.80 -24.57 7.26
C SER A 35 -3.12 -23.78 8.53
N LYS A 36 -2.54 -22.60 8.67
CA LYS A 36 -2.74 -21.69 9.82
C LYS A 36 -3.71 -20.55 9.54
N LEU A 37 -4.27 -20.50 8.35
CA LEU A 37 -5.30 -19.55 7.99
C LEU A 37 -6.66 -20.15 8.39
N ASP A 38 -7.52 -19.33 8.94
CA ASP A 38 -8.93 -19.71 9.07
C ASP A 38 -9.58 -19.89 7.67
N GLU A 39 -10.79 -20.38 7.64
CA GLU A 39 -11.54 -20.61 6.38
C GLU A 39 -11.72 -19.33 5.54
N SER A 40 -11.56 -18.18 6.14
CA SER A 40 -11.64 -16.87 5.48
C SER A 40 -10.31 -16.36 4.93
N GLY A 41 -9.20 -17.10 5.14
CA GLY A 41 -7.86 -16.69 4.72
C GLY A 41 -7.18 -15.68 5.66
N VAL A 42 -7.79 -15.39 6.80
CA VAL A 42 -7.21 -14.60 7.90
C VAL A 42 -6.53 -15.54 8.88
N LEU A 43 -5.43 -15.11 9.49
CA LEU A 43 -4.74 -15.91 10.50
C LEU A 43 -5.63 -16.14 11.71
N ASP A 44 -5.63 -17.37 12.23
CA ASP A 44 -6.32 -17.71 13.45
C ASP A 44 -5.92 -16.82 14.62
N GLU A 45 -6.89 -16.47 15.43
CA GLU A 45 -6.68 -15.68 16.64
C GLU A 45 -5.71 -16.38 17.59
N GLY A 46 -4.67 -15.68 18.00
CA GLY A 46 -3.70 -16.16 18.99
C GLY A 46 -2.46 -16.84 18.41
N GLU A 47 -2.37 -17.10 17.11
CA GLU A 47 -1.12 -17.59 16.52
C GLU A 47 -0.15 -16.45 16.23
N LEU A 48 1.08 -16.60 16.71
CA LEU A 48 2.21 -15.76 16.33
C LEU A 48 2.79 -16.27 15.02
N VAL A 49 2.90 -15.39 14.05
CA VAL A 49 3.50 -15.71 12.76
C VAL A 49 4.99 -15.43 12.79
N ASN A 50 5.80 -16.44 12.51
CA ASN A 50 7.21 -16.26 12.25
C ASN A 50 7.40 -15.68 10.85
N ALA A 51 7.47 -14.36 10.73
CA ALA A 51 7.79 -13.71 9.48
C ALA A 51 9.29 -13.53 9.35
N LYS A 52 9.89 -14.12 8.32
CA LYS A 52 11.24 -13.74 7.90
C LYS A 52 11.16 -12.35 7.29
N THR A 53 11.75 -11.38 7.94
CA THR A 53 11.96 -10.04 7.38
C THR A 53 13.41 -9.91 6.93
N ILE A 54 13.73 -8.84 6.18
CA ILE A 54 15.13 -8.49 5.88
C ILE A 54 15.96 -8.19 7.15
N PHE A 55 15.30 -8.00 8.29
CA PHE A 55 15.90 -7.74 9.60
C PHE A 55 15.93 -8.97 10.51
N GLY A 56 15.51 -10.13 10.03
CA GLY A 56 15.47 -11.36 10.79
C GLY A 56 14.07 -11.96 10.96
N ILE A 57 13.96 -12.92 11.87
CA ILE A 57 12.68 -13.56 12.22
C ILE A 57 12.01 -12.72 13.31
N GLN A 58 10.82 -12.26 13.04
CA GLN A 58 9.98 -11.58 14.03
C GLN A 58 8.70 -12.37 14.25
N ASN A 59 8.35 -12.55 15.50
CA ASN A 59 7.03 -13.09 15.86
C ASN A 59 6.02 -11.95 15.78
N LEU A 60 5.14 -12.03 14.81
CA LEU A 60 4.02 -11.09 14.66
C LEU A 60 2.75 -11.78 15.13
N PRO A 61 1.83 -11.06 15.78
CA PRO A 61 0.50 -11.60 16.08
C PRO A 61 -0.26 -11.87 14.78
N SER A 62 -1.31 -12.65 14.87
CA SER A 62 -2.26 -12.78 13.77
C SER A 62 -2.83 -11.40 13.39
N THR A 63 -3.30 -11.27 12.16
CA THR A 63 -3.90 -10.02 11.70
C THR A 63 -5.13 -9.64 12.54
N SER A 64 -5.93 -10.64 12.95
CA SER A 64 -7.08 -10.43 13.83
C SER A 64 -6.69 -9.86 15.19
N VAL A 65 -5.67 -10.40 15.83
CA VAL A 65 -5.13 -9.89 17.11
C VAL A 65 -4.61 -8.47 16.94
N ALA A 66 -3.86 -8.21 15.89
CA ALA A 66 -3.33 -6.87 15.64
C ALA A 66 -4.45 -5.82 15.46
N ILE A 67 -5.52 -6.18 14.75
CA ILE A 67 -6.66 -5.29 14.54
C ILE A 67 -7.45 -5.07 15.84
N LYS A 68 -7.72 -6.14 16.61
CA LYS A 68 -8.58 -6.09 17.78
C LYS A 68 -7.86 -5.56 19.03
N GLU A 69 -6.65 -6.08 19.30
CA GLU A 69 -5.95 -5.81 20.56
C GLU A 69 -4.96 -4.63 20.44
N TRP A 70 -4.31 -4.49 19.27
CA TRP A 70 -3.34 -3.42 19.05
C TRP A 70 -3.92 -2.23 18.29
N PHE A 71 -5.18 -2.33 17.86
CA PHE A 71 -5.85 -1.30 17.06
C PHE A 71 -5.07 -0.93 15.79
N ALA A 72 -4.38 -1.92 15.18
CA ALA A 72 -3.67 -1.71 13.93
C ALA A 72 -4.65 -1.39 12.80
N ARG A 73 -4.44 -0.27 12.12
CA ARG A 73 -5.34 0.21 11.05
C ARG A 73 -4.61 0.53 9.75
N HIS A 74 -3.29 0.57 9.78
CA HIS A 74 -2.46 0.85 8.62
C HIS A 74 -1.60 -0.38 8.33
N LEU A 75 -1.98 -1.14 7.30
CA LEU A 75 -1.33 -2.40 6.94
C LEU A 75 -0.60 -2.27 5.61
N ILE A 76 0.73 -2.42 5.64
CA ILE A 76 1.55 -2.42 4.43
C ILE A 76 1.40 -3.75 3.72
N PHE A 77 1.00 -3.70 2.48
CA PHE A 77 0.68 -4.85 1.66
C PHE A 77 1.75 -5.10 0.60
N ARG A 78 2.23 -6.34 0.51
CA ARG A 78 3.37 -6.69 -0.36
C ARG A 78 3.13 -7.84 -1.33
N LYS A 79 1.97 -8.49 -1.31
CA LYS A 79 1.64 -9.57 -2.25
C LYS A 79 0.73 -9.10 -3.38
N ASN A 80 0.68 -9.88 -4.44
CA ASN A 80 -0.19 -9.64 -5.59
C ASN A 80 -1.16 -10.83 -5.77
N PRO A 81 -2.18 -10.97 -4.91
CA PRO A 81 -3.25 -11.93 -5.12
C PRO A 81 -4.13 -11.48 -6.29
N SER A 82 -5.08 -12.33 -6.68
CA SER A 82 -6.10 -11.89 -7.61
C SER A 82 -6.87 -10.67 -7.05
N PRO A 83 -7.42 -9.79 -7.90
CA PRO A 83 -8.23 -8.66 -7.43
C PRO A 83 -9.38 -9.08 -6.50
N ASN A 84 -10.03 -10.21 -6.78
CA ASN A 84 -11.12 -10.73 -5.96
C ASN A 84 -10.62 -11.14 -4.58
N ASP A 85 -9.53 -11.91 -4.51
CA ASP A 85 -8.95 -12.32 -3.23
C ASP A 85 -8.51 -11.11 -2.40
N LEU A 86 -7.99 -10.06 -3.04
CA LEU A 86 -7.60 -8.83 -2.36
C LEU A 86 -8.83 -8.12 -1.78
N VAL A 87 -9.89 -7.98 -2.55
CA VAL A 87 -11.15 -7.36 -2.09
C VAL A 87 -11.74 -8.15 -0.92
N ASP A 88 -11.81 -9.46 -1.05
CA ASP A 88 -12.34 -10.32 0.00
C ASP A 88 -11.52 -10.20 1.29
N TRP A 89 -10.20 -10.20 1.18
CA TRP A 89 -9.32 -10.01 2.32
C TRP A 89 -9.52 -8.64 2.99
N VAL A 90 -9.58 -7.56 2.21
CA VAL A 90 -9.83 -6.20 2.75
C VAL A 90 -11.18 -6.13 3.48
N ASN A 91 -12.21 -6.76 2.93
CA ASN A 91 -13.53 -6.82 3.56
C ASN A 91 -13.48 -7.57 4.90
N GLN A 92 -12.78 -8.70 4.96
CA GLN A 92 -12.60 -9.46 6.20
C GLN A 92 -11.85 -8.65 7.27
N LEU A 93 -10.78 -7.93 6.89
CA LEU A 93 -10.06 -7.06 7.83
C LEU A 93 -10.96 -5.96 8.40
N ASN A 94 -11.81 -5.37 7.56
CA ASN A 94 -12.75 -4.35 8.02
C ASN A 94 -13.86 -4.94 8.89
N ALA A 95 -14.35 -6.14 8.59
CA ALA A 95 -15.28 -6.85 9.46
C ALA A 95 -14.68 -7.09 10.87
N LYS A 96 -13.38 -7.44 10.96
CA LYS A 96 -12.68 -7.53 12.25
C LYS A 96 -12.55 -6.19 12.96
N ALA A 97 -12.35 -5.12 12.23
CA ALA A 97 -12.32 -3.78 12.82
C ALA A 97 -13.69 -3.32 13.34
N GLU A 98 -14.80 -3.78 12.73
CA GLU A 98 -16.16 -3.51 13.19
C GLU A 98 -16.49 -4.21 14.52
N GLU A 99 -15.78 -5.26 14.89
CA GLU A 99 -15.93 -5.93 16.18
C GLU A 99 -15.31 -5.12 17.35
N CYS A 100 -14.50 -4.09 17.07
CA CYS A 100 -13.91 -3.23 18.10
C CYS A 100 -14.93 -2.25 18.67
N GLU A 101 -14.74 -1.81 19.91
CA GLU A 101 -15.58 -0.79 20.55
C GLU A 101 -15.67 0.50 19.73
N HIS A 102 -14.53 0.92 19.17
CA HIS A 102 -14.46 2.08 18.29
C HIS A 102 -14.06 1.63 16.88
N PHE A 103 -14.94 1.85 15.92
CA PHE A 103 -14.68 1.49 14.54
C PHE A 103 -13.84 2.55 13.82
N VAL A 104 -12.66 2.15 13.38
CA VAL A 104 -11.85 2.87 12.39
C VAL A 104 -11.53 1.88 11.27
N PRO A 105 -11.81 2.19 10.00
CA PRO A 105 -11.54 1.27 8.92
C PRO A 105 -10.05 0.96 8.79
N VAL A 106 -9.73 -0.25 8.34
CA VAL A 106 -8.37 -0.64 8.00
C VAL A 106 -8.00 -0.05 6.65
N GLU A 107 -6.86 0.63 6.59
CA GLU A 107 -6.26 1.14 5.38
C GLU A 107 -5.16 0.20 4.88
N ILE A 108 -5.32 -0.29 3.67
CA ILE A 108 -4.25 -1.02 2.99
C ILE A 108 -3.31 0.00 2.34
N ILE A 109 -2.05 -0.10 2.72
CA ILE A 109 -0.96 0.75 2.20
C ILE A 109 -0.13 -0.07 1.22
N SER A 110 0.15 0.47 0.08
CA SER A 110 0.98 -0.21 -0.92
C SER A 110 2.08 0.68 -1.47
N ASN A 111 3.16 0.02 -1.86
CA ASN A 111 4.11 0.56 -2.84
C ASN A 111 3.46 0.57 -4.23
N SER A 112 4.17 1.15 -5.19
CA SER A 112 3.75 1.12 -6.59
C SER A 112 3.55 -0.31 -7.08
N ARG A 113 2.48 -0.55 -7.85
CA ARG A 113 2.09 -1.85 -8.37
C ARG A 113 1.83 -1.85 -9.87
N ASN A 114 1.76 -0.67 -10.45
CA ASN A 114 1.46 -0.48 -11.86
C ASN A 114 2.72 -0.31 -12.71
N GLU A 115 3.88 -0.54 -12.13
CA GLU A 115 5.15 -0.49 -12.84
C GLU A 115 5.64 -1.90 -13.16
N ASN A 116 6.17 -2.06 -14.38
CA ASN A 116 6.92 -3.25 -14.73
C ASN A 116 8.35 -3.10 -14.15
N GLY A 117 8.71 -3.95 -13.23
CA GLY A 117 10.03 -3.91 -12.63
C GLY A 117 10.32 -5.13 -11.76
N GLU A 118 11.58 -5.48 -11.68
CA GLU A 118 12.03 -6.53 -10.78
C GLU A 118 11.75 -6.13 -9.33
N THR A 119 11.27 -7.09 -8.57
CA THR A 119 11.02 -6.97 -7.15
C THR A 119 12.31 -6.83 -6.36
N ILE A 120 12.73 -5.61 -6.18
CA ILE A 120 13.76 -5.31 -5.20
C ILE A 120 13.05 -5.08 -3.86
N PHE A 121 13.55 -5.68 -2.80
CA PHE A 121 13.00 -5.64 -1.45
C PHE A 121 11.67 -6.41 -1.22
N GLY A 122 11.43 -7.48 -1.95
CA GLY A 122 10.33 -8.41 -1.67
C GLY A 122 8.94 -7.90 -2.07
N MET A 123 8.88 -6.93 -2.96
CA MET A 123 7.65 -6.59 -3.65
C MET A 123 7.54 -7.44 -4.91
N ASN A 124 6.42 -8.10 -5.07
CA ASN A 124 6.18 -8.93 -6.22
C ASN A 124 5.68 -8.08 -7.39
N ASP A 125 6.19 -8.39 -8.57
CA ASP A 125 5.62 -7.88 -9.82
C ASP A 125 4.10 -8.10 -9.83
N ALA A 126 3.36 -7.03 -10.08
CA ALA A 126 1.91 -7.05 -10.18
C ALA A 126 1.42 -7.35 -11.61
N THR A 127 2.28 -7.84 -12.47
CA THR A 127 1.94 -8.18 -13.85
C THR A 127 0.76 -9.15 -13.90
N GLY A 128 -0.27 -8.77 -14.64
CA GLY A 128 -1.49 -9.55 -14.76
C GLY A 128 -2.53 -9.31 -13.65
N VAL A 129 -2.19 -8.58 -12.60
CA VAL A 129 -3.15 -8.16 -11.56
C VAL A 129 -3.61 -6.72 -11.79
N PHE A 130 -2.65 -5.83 -12.04
CA PHE A 130 -2.88 -4.42 -12.38
C PHE A 130 -2.36 -4.12 -13.79
N ALA A 131 -2.83 -3.04 -14.38
CA ALA A 131 -2.30 -2.55 -15.66
C ALA A 131 -0.80 -2.30 -15.54
N THR A 132 -0.04 -2.85 -16.47
CA THR A 132 1.43 -2.81 -16.45
C THR A 132 1.93 -1.60 -17.23
N TRP A 133 2.66 -0.75 -16.57
CA TRP A 133 3.30 0.45 -17.10
C TRP A 133 4.82 0.30 -17.09
N PRO A 134 5.55 1.07 -17.92
CA PRO A 134 7.00 1.18 -17.77
C PRO A 134 7.38 1.60 -16.34
N GLY A 135 8.58 1.27 -15.90
CA GLY A 135 9.12 1.80 -14.67
C GLY A 135 9.20 3.34 -14.69
N THR A 136 9.35 3.95 -13.51
CA THR A 136 9.30 5.42 -13.34
C THR A 136 10.23 6.20 -14.25
N LEU A 137 11.45 5.70 -14.52
CA LEU A 137 12.36 6.30 -15.50
C LEU A 137 11.78 6.26 -16.92
N GLY A 138 11.13 5.16 -17.30
CA GLY A 138 10.48 5.03 -18.60
C GLY A 138 9.29 5.98 -18.74
N ILE A 139 8.46 6.09 -17.72
CA ILE A 139 7.34 7.05 -17.68
C ILE A 139 7.88 8.49 -17.77
N ALA A 140 8.95 8.82 -17.07
CA ALA A 140 9.59 10.13 -17.15
C ALA A 140 10.16 10.43 -18.53
N ALA A 141 10.74 9.41 -19.20
CA ALA A 141 11.26 9.57 -20.57
C ALA A 141 10.11 9.88 -21.56
N ILE A 142 8.98 9.19 -21.46
CA ILE A 142 7.79 9.48 -22.27
C ILE A 142 7.27 10.89 -21.96
N ALA A 143 7.13 11.23 -20.67
CA ALA A 143 6.66 12.55 -20.25
C ALA A 143 7.55 13.69 -20.77
N ARG A 144 8.87 13.45 -20.85
CA ARG A 144 9.82 14.41 -21.41
C ARG A 144 9.70 14.53 -22.93
N GLY A 145 9.49 13.42 -23.63
CA GLY A 145 9.42 13.40 -25.10
C GLY A 145 8.08 13.82 -25.67
N GLU A 146 6.99 13.36 -25.06
CA GLU A 146 5.62 13.48 -25.59
C GLU A 146 4.72 14.36 -24.72
N GLY A 147 5.22 14.82 -23.56
CA GLY A 147 4.47 15.65 -22.63
C GLY A 147 3.77 14.85 -21.53
N LEU A 148 3.14 15.60 -20.60
CA LEU A 148 2.57 15.05 -19.36
C LEU A 148 1.23 14.31 -19.55
N GLY A 149 0.79 14.03 -20.78
CA GLY A 149 -0.40 13.23 -21.05
C GLY A 149 -0.32 11.81 -20.49
N VAL A 150 0.86 11.18 -20.62
CA VAL A 150 1.14 9.86 -20.05
C VAL A 150 0.93 9.82 -18.52
N ILE A 151 1.26 10.89 -17.81
CA ILE A 151 1.07 10.98 -16.36
C ILE A 151 -0.43 11.02 -16.00
N GLU A 152 -1.25 11.65 -16.84
CA GLU A 152 -2.70 11.69 -16.65
C GLU A 152 -3.33 10.31 -16.82
N GLU A 153 -2.96 9.58 -17.84
CA GLU A 153 -3.44 8.21 -18.05
C GLU A 153 -2.97 7.29 -16.92
N PHE A 154 -1.71 7.36 -16.56
CA PHE A 154 -1.10 6.58 -15.49
C PHE A 154 -1.79 6.83 -14.14
N GLY A 155 -1.90 8.09 -13.70
CA GLY A 155 -2.51 8.45 -12.43
C GLY A 155 -3.99 8.05 -12.34
N ASN A 156 -4.75 8.24 -13.41
CA ASN A 156 -6.15 7.81 -13.47
C ASN A 156 -6.30 6.29 -13.44
N THR A 157 -5.40 5.55 -14.08
CA THR A 157 -5.40 4.08 -14.05
C THR A 157 -5.14 3.59 -12.64
N ILE A 158 -4.06 4.05 -11.99
CA ILE A 158 -3.73 3.71 -10.60
C ILE A 158 -4.94 3.94 -9.69
N ARG A 159 -5.49 5.14 -9.73
CA ARG A 159 -6.62 5.50 -8.86
C ARG A 159 -7.80 4.56 -9.03
N LYS A 160 -8.17 4.22 -10.27
CA LYS A 160 -9.30 3.32 -10.54
C LYS A 160 -9.05 1.91 -10.05
N GLU A 161 -7.89 1.35 -10.32
CA GLU A 161 -7.55 -0.03 -9.96
C GLU A 161 -7.38 -0.19 -8.45
N TRP A 162 -6.72 0.76 -7.81
CA TRP A 162 -6.51 0.72 -6.37
C TRP A 162 -7.80 0.96 -5.59
N ASP A 163 -8.61 1.91 -6.03
CA ASP A 163 -9.92 2.13 -5.41
C ASP A 163 -10.82 0.89 -5.52
N ALA A 164 -10.81 0.23 -6.68
CA ALA A 164 -11.58 -0.99 -6.92
C ALA A 164 -11.12 -2.19 -6.06
N THR A 165 -9.84 -2.25 -5.68
CA THR A 165 -9.26 -3.35 -4.89
C THR A 165 -9.13 -3.06 -3.40
N GLY A 166 -9.55 -1.87 -2.97
CA GLY A 166 -9.50 -1.48 -1.56
C GLY A 166 -8.14 -0.96 -1.08
N ILE A 167 -7.17 -0.74 -1.96
CA ILE A 167 -5.92 -0.04 -1.63
C ILE A 167 -6.22 1.44 -1.48
N LYS A 168 -6.07 1.99 -0.28
CA LYS A 168 -6.47 3.38 0.01
C LYS A 168 -5.31 4.33 0.28
N LYS A 169 -4.09 3.80 0.37
CA LYS A 169 -2.91 4.61 0.64
C LYS A 169 -1.71 4.13 -0.16
N GLY A 170 -1.03 5.06 -0.81
CA GLY A 170 0.24 4.82 -1.48
C GLY A 170 1.39 5.48 -0.73
N TYR A 171 2.49 4.78 -0.51
CA TYR A 171 3.77 5.40 -0.17
C TYR A 171 4.70 5.29 -1.38
N MET A 172 4.36 6.03 -2.38
CA MET A 172 4.95 6.07 -3.70
C MET A 172 4.71 7.46 -4.30
N TYR A 173 5.47 7.93 -5.15
CA TYR A 173 6.70 7.45 -5.77
C TYR A 173 7.89 8.16 -5.15
N MET A 174 9.12 7.76 -5.58
CA MET A 174 10.33 8.43 -5.10
C MET A 174 10.46 9.82 -5.74
N ALA A 175 10.28 10.86 -4.93
CA ALA A 175 10.44 12.25 -5.36
C ALA A 175 11.92 12.69 -5.38
N ASP A 176 12.81 11.75 -5.11
CA ASP A 176 14.24 11.96 -5.10
C ASP A 176 14.78 12.31 -6.51
N VAL A 177 15.69 13.25 -6.57
CA VAL A 177 16.43 13.55 -7.79
C VAL A 177 17.60 12.58 -7.90
N LEU A 178 17.73 11.91 -9.03
CA LEU A 178 18.83 11.00 -9.30
C LEU A 178 20.13 11.80 -9.49
N THR A 179 20.94 11.90 -8.45
CA THR A 179 22.21 12.62 -8.48
C THR A 179 23.41 11.72 -8.76
N ASP A 180 23.28 10.42 -8.49
CA ASP A 180 24.32 9.41 -8.74
C ASP A 180 23.71 8.11 -9.26
N PRO A 181 24.03 7.67 -10.50
CA PRO A 181 23.45 6.47 -11.10
C PRO A 181 23.87 5.17 -10.39
N ARG A 182 24.87 5.20 -9.51
CA ARG A 182 25.28 4.05 -8.68
C ARG A 182 24.35 3.81 -7.49
N TRP A 183 23.47 4.75 -7.19
CA TRP A 183 22.49 4.58 -6.13
C TRP A 183 21.51 3.44 -6.46
N GLN A 184 21.38 2.50 -5.54
CA GLN A 184 20.59 1.28 -5.74
C GLN A 184 19.14 1.52 -6.12
N ARG A 185 18.56 2.67 -5.74
CA ARG A 185 17.18 3.02 -6.03
C ARG A 185 17.00 3.96 -7.21
N SER A 186 18.04 4.17 -7.99
CA SER A 186 18.00 5.05 -9.17
C SER A 186 16.83 4.72 -10.10
N TYR A 187 16.55 3.43 -10.29
CA TYR A 187 15.48 2.94 -11.16
C TYR A 187 14.07 3.35 -10.69
N GLY A 188 13.86 3.62 -9.40
CA GLY A 188 12.57 4.02 -8.84
C GLY A 188 12.32 5.54 -8.85
N THR A 189 13.27 6.33 -9.39
CA THR A 189 13.12 7.78 -9.52
C THR A 189 12.55 8.16 -10.89
N PHE A 190 12.08 9.40 -11.02
CA PHE A 190 11.73 9.98 -12.33
C PHE A 190 12.93 10.66 -13.03
N GLY A 191 14.16 10.36 -12.60
CA GLY A 191 15.39 10.81 -13.24
C GLY A 191 16.10 11.94 -12.53
N GLU A 192 16.95 12.67 -13.29
CA GLU A 192 17.89 13.68 -12.77
C GLU A 192 17.40 15.13 -12.88
N ASP A 193 16.30 15.38 -13.60
CA ASP A 193 15.77 16.72 -13.83
C ASP A 193 14.76 17.10 -12.75
N PRO A 194 15.10 17.96 -11.78
CA PRO A 194 14.20 18.32 -10.70
C PRO A 194 12.95 19.06 -11.18
N LYS A 195 13.03 19.75 -12.32
CA LYS A 195 11.87 20.43 -12.89
C LYS A 195 10.87 19.41 -13.45
N LEU A 196 11.33 18.42 -14.20
CA LEU A 196 10.49 17.37 -14.73
C LEU A 196 9.82 16.58 -13.58
N ILE A 197 10.60 16.22 -12.55
CA ILE A 197 10.07 15.53 -11.35
C ILE A 197 8.95 16.34 -10.71
N LYS A 198 9.19 17.64 -10.48
CA LYS A 198 8.19 18.55 -9.94
C LYS A 198 6.91 18.55 -10.79
N ASP A 199 7.06 18.76 -12.11
CA ASP A 199 5.92 18.83 -13.03
C ASP A 199 5.12 17.50 -13.06
N ILE A 200 5.82 16.35 -12.95
CA ILE A 200 5.19 15.01 -12.83
C ILE A 200 4.39 14.91 -11.52
N PHE A 201 4.98 15.24 -10.37
CA PHE A 201 4.30 15.12 -9.09
C PHE A 201 3.13 16.09 -8.93
N GLU A 202 3.25 17.31 -9.42
CA GLU A 202 2.17 18.28 -9.43
C GLU A 202 0.93 17.78 -10.20
N LYS A 203 1.14 16.92 -11.19
CA LYS A 203 0.06 16.28 -11.95
C LYS A 203 -0.37 14.95 -11.34
N LEU A 204 0.56 14.09 -10.99
CA LEU A 204 0.30 12.71 -10.54
C LEU A 204 -0.46 12.66 -9.21
N VAL A 205 0.00 13.40 -8.21
CA VAL A 205 -0.57 13.34 -6.86
C VAL A 205 -2.06 13.70 -6.85
N PRO A 206 -2.52 14.81 -7.43
CA PRO A 206 -3.95 15.11 -7.48
C PRO A 206 -4.78 14.08 -8.24
N LEU A 207 -4.21 13.44 -9.28
CA LEU A 207 -4.90 12.41 -10.05
C LEU A 207 -5.13 11.14 -9.24
N VAL A 208 -4.11 10.73 -8.48
CA VAL A 208 -4.19 9.54 -7.60
C VAL A 208 -5.13 9.82 -6.43
N GLN A 209 -5.05 11.00 -5.84
CA GLN A 209 -5.92 11.41 -4.73
C GLN A 209 -7.39 11.58 -5.15
N GLY A 210 -7.64 12.01 -6.38
CA GLY A 210 -9.01 12.28 -6.85
C GLY A 210 -9.69 13.42 -6.08
N SER A 211 -10.97 13.65 -6.38
CA SER A 211 -11.73 14.73 -5.74
C SER A 211 -12.39 14.32 -4.42
N ASP A 212 -12.91 13.09 -4.32
CA ASP A 212 -13.75 12.67 -3.19
C ASP A 212 -13.38 11.31 -2.59
N LYS A 213 -12.88 10.38 -3.37
CA LYS A 213 -12.67 8.98 -2.97
C LYS A 213 -11.41 8.40 -3.58
N GLY A 214 -10.35 9.14 -3.60
CA GLY A 214 -9.11 8.67 -4.15
C GLY A 214 -8.24 7.93 -3.13
N VAL A 215 -7.06 7.61 -3.59
CA VAL A 215 -5.99 7.01 -2.80
C VAL A 215 -5.17 8.12 -2.17
N SER A 216 -4.93 8.06 -0.88
CA SER A 216 -3.99 8.96 -0.21
C SER A 216 -2.57 8.67 -0.71
N ALA A 217 -1.89 9.66 -1.24
CA ALA A 217 -0.53 9.58 -1.76
C ALA A 217 0.42 10.51 -1.01
#